data_225e03d4f091a74e623a09f36ae1000a
#
_entry.id   225e03d4f091a74e623a09f36ae1000a
#
_cell.length_a   1.000
_cell.length_b   1.000
_cell.length_c   1.000
_cell.angle_alpha   90.00
_cell.angle_beta   90.00
_cell.angle_gamma   90.00
#
_symmetry.space_group_name_H-M   'P 1'
#
loop_
_entity.id
_entity.type
_entity.pdbx_description
1 polymer ?
#
loop_
_entity_poly.entity_id
_entity_poly.type
_entity_poly.pdbx_seq_one_letter_code
_entity_poly.pdbx_strand_id
1 'polypeptide(L)'
;LSTRAMLASKLLFALIILGTTWNLMAGYGGLVSIGQQAYIGAGGYGVIKLADVVGLPIPVAVVAAGVVCAALAIPTSFLLFRLVGGYFAIGTWVVAEVFKLVTQELPGFGGGSGLSLTAFQGVDRVTRIATVYYLALALAVLVVLATYVLMRSRVGLGLTAIRDDSVAAASLGVAVRRSQRLVYVAASGGAGLAGALIAVNGLRVSPDSMFSVQYTAFMIFIVVIGGLGTIEGPILGAVIFFALQQLLD
;
A
#
# COMPACT_ATOMS: atom_id res chain seq x y z
N LEU A 1 -17.19 -7.47 -19.63
CA LEU A 1 -16.60 -8.38 -18.64
C LEU A 1 -17.71 -8.96 -17.76
N SER A 2 -17.65 -10.26 -17.45
CA SER A 2 -18.62 -10.85 -16.53
C SER A 2 -18.42 -10.30 -15.11
N THR A 3 -19.49 -10.21 -14.33
CA THR A 3 -19.45 -9.71 -12.94
C THR A 3 -18.45 -10.51 -12.08
N ARG A 4 -18.31 -11.81 -12.33
CA ARG A 4 -17.33 -12.67 -11.65
C ARG A 4 -15.89 -12.27 -11.98
N ALA A 5 -15.59 -11.99 -13.24
CA ALA A 5 -14.26 -11.54 -13.65
C ALA A 5 -13.90 -10.18 -13.02
N MET A 6 -14.85 -9.24 -12.96
CA MET A 6 -14.63 -7.95 -12.28
C MET A 6 -14.39 -8.10 -10.79
N LEU A 7 -15.05 -9.03 -10.11
CA LEU A 7 -14.86 -9.28 -8.69
C LEU A 7 -13.45 -9.83 -8.39
N ALA A 8 -12.97 -10.77 -9.17
CA ALA A 8 -11.65 -11.34 -9.03
C ALA A 8 -10.54 -10.32 -9.36
N SER A 9 -10.70 -9.56 -10.44
CA SER A 9 -9.68 -8.62 -10.89
C SER A 9 -9.43 -7.45 -9.93
N LYS A 10 -10.40 -7.06 -9.10
CA LYS A 10 -10.21 -5.99 -8.10
C LYS A 10 -9.12 -6.33 -7.07
N LEU A 11 -9.07 -7.58 -6.63
CA LEU A 11 -8.03 -8.06 -5.73
C LEU A 11 -6.67 -8.05 -6.42
N LEU A 12 -6.60 -8.51 -7.68
CA LEU A 12 -5.37 -8.46 -8.47
C LEU A 12 -4.82 -7.04 -8.58
N PHE A 13 -5.65 -6.03 -8.85
CA PHE A 13 -5.21 -4.64 -8.93
C PHE A 13 -4.67 -4.11 -7.60
N ALA A 14 -5.32 -4.46 -6.47
CA ALA A 14 -4.80 -4.12 -5.14
C ALA A 14 -3.43 -4.79 -4.88
N LEU A 15 -3.26 -6.05 -5.26
CA LEU A 15 -1.99 -6.78 -5.15
C LEU A 15 -0.89 -6.16 -6.04
N ILE A 16 -1.22 -5.69 -7.25
CA ILE A 16 -0.28 -4.96 -8.11
C ILE A 16 0.17 -3.66 -7.43
N ILE A 17 -0.75 -2.89 -6.85
CA ILE A 17 -0.40 -1.66 -6.12
C ILE A 17 0.53 -2.00 -4.94
N LEU A 18 0.19 -2.99 -4.13
CA LEU A 18 0.98 -3.42 -2.98
C LEU A 18 2.37 -3.90 -3.39
N GLY A 19 2.46 -4.77 -4.39
CA GLY A 19 3.74 -5.27 -4.90
C GLY A 19 4.59 -4.15 -5.47
N THR A 20 4.02 -3.26 -6.30
CA THR A 20 4.75 -2.14 -6.91
C THR A 20 5.30 -1.18 -5.87
N THR A 21 4.51 -0.81 -4.87
CA THR A 21 4.91 0.13 -3.82
C THR A 21 5.95 -0.48 -2.87
N TRP A 22 5.82 -1.75 -2.52
CA TRP A 22 6.83 -2.44 -1.72
C TRP A 22 8.14 -2.62 -2.49
N ASN A 23 8.07 -2.97 -3.78
CA ASN A 23 9.24 -3.08 -4.65
C ASN A 23 9.95 -1.73 -4.83
N LEU A 24 9.19 -0.63 -4.93
CA LEU A 24 9.79 0.71 -4.98
C LEU A 24 10.66 0.97 -3.74
N MET A 25 10.22 0.51 -2.58
CA MET A 25 10.93 0.71 -1.31
C MET A 25 12.06 -0.30 -1.12
N ALA A 26 11.80 -1.60 -1.25
CA ALA A 26 12.78 -2.65 -1.03
C ALA A 26 13.70 -2.87 -2.24
N GLY A 27 13.11 -2.90 -3.44
CA GLY A 27 13.82 -3.21 -4.68
C GLY A 27 14.69 -2.08 -5.20
N TYR A 28 14.31 -0.83 -4.98
CA TYR A 28 15.07 0.33 -5.43
C TYR A 28 15.64 1.18 -4.31
N GLY A 29 14.91 1.34 -3.20
CA GLY A 29 15.35 2.15 -2.05
C GLY A 29 16.26 1.41 -1.07
N GLY A 30 16.40 0.08 -1.20
CA GLY A 30 17.16 -0.75 -0.25
C GLY A 30 16.53 -0.82 1.15
N LEU A 31 15.23 -0.52 1.28
CA LEU A 31 14.50 -0.45 2.55
C LEU A 31 13.53 -1.63 2.67
N VAL A 32 13.96 -2.69 3.31
CA VAL A 32 13.10 -3.84 3.60
C VAL A 32 12.22 -3.52 4.81
N SER A 33 10.93 -3.22 4.55
CA SER A 33 9.94 -2.96 5.60
C SER A 33 9.01 -4.15 5.79
N ILE A 34 8.73 -4.48 7.05
CA ILE A 34 7.71 -5.48 7.44
C ILE A 34 6.46 -4.78 8.03
N GLY A 35 6.38 -3.46 7.93
CA GLY A 35 5.33 -2.67 8.58
C GLY A 35 4.37 -1.95 7.64
N GLN A 36 4.32 -2.30 6.36
CA GLN A 36 3.43 -1.62 5.40
C GLN A 36 1.94 -1.82 5.70
N GLN A 37 1.57 -2.88 6.43
CA GLN A 37 0.21 -3.08 6.92
C GLN A 37 -0.29 -1.94 7.83
N ALA A 38 0.61 -1.13 8.43
CA ALA A 38 0.22 0.09 9.13
C ALA A 38 -0.60 1.02 8.23
N TYR A 39 -0.11 1.23 7.02
CA TYR A 39 -0.71 2.13 6.03
C TYR A 39 -1.89 1.47 5.30
N ILE A 40 -1.86 0.15 5.10
CA ILE A 40 -3.00 -0.61 4.59
C ILE A 40 -4.18 -0.45 5.55
N GLY A 41 -3.95 -0.67 6.85
CA GLY A 41 -4.98 -0.48 7.88
C GLY A 41 -5.46 0.95 7.97
N ALA A 42 -4.55 1.92 8.06
CA ALA A 42 -4.89 3.33 8.12
C ALA A 42 -5.70 3.79 6.89
N GLY A 43 -5.35 3.30 5.68
CA GLY A 43 -6.09 3.58 4.45
C GLY A 43 -7.49 2.98 4.45
N GLY A 44 -7.62 1.73 4.92
CA GLY A 44 -8.90 1.04 5.03
C GLY A 44 -9.87 1.71 6.02
N TYR A 45 -9.39 2.08 7.19
CA TYR A 45 -10.19 2.85 8.14
C TYR A 45 -10.42 4.29 7.68
N GLY A 46 -9.40 4.89 7.07
CA GLY A 46 -9.46 6.25 6.54
C GLY A 46 -10.55 6.42 5.50
N VAL A 47 -10.66 5.51 4.54
CA VAL A 47 -11.69 5.61 3.49
C VAL A 47 -13.10 5.53 4.07
N ILE A 48 -13.36 4.66 5.06
CA ILE A 48 -14.67 4.58 5.70
C ILE A 48 -14.99 5.89 6.42
N LYS A 49 -14.05 6.44 7.17
CA LYS A 49 -14.27 7.72 7.86
C LYS A 49 -14.48 8.87 6.90
N LEU A 50 -13.73 8.95 5.82
CA LEU A 50 -13.87 9.99 4.82
C LEU A 50 -15.19 9.88 4.03
N ALA A 51 -15.63 8.66 3.74
CA ALA A 51 -16.88 8.44 3.02
C ALA A 51 -18.13 8.59 3.92
N ASP A 52 -18.15 7.94 5.09
CA ASP A 52 -19.35 7.87 5.93
C ASP A 52 -19.51 9.07 6.86
N VAL A 53 -18.42 9.70 7.33
CA VAL A 53 -18.48 10.82 8.29
C VAL A 53 -18.32 12.17 7.58
N VAL A 54 -17.33 12.26 6.65
CA VAL A 54 -17.11 13.51 5.90
C VAL A 54 -18.05 13.62 4.69
N GLY A 55 -18.61 12.50 4.21
CA GLY A 55 -19.53 12.46 3.08
C GLY A 55 -18.85 12.56 1.71
N LEU A 56 -17.56 12.21 1.62
CA LEU A 56 -16.85 12.27 0.34
C LEU A 56 -17.30 11.13 -0.60
N PRO A 57 -17.40 11.38 -1.92
CA PRO A 57 -17.60 10.33 -2.90
C PRO A 57 -16.49 9.27 -2.80
N ILE A 58 -16.82 7.99 -2.92
CA ILE A 58 -15.88 6.87 -2.74
C ILE A 58 -14.57 7.03 -3.52
N PRO A 59 -14.54 7.42 -4.80
CA PRO A 59 -13.28 7.61 -5.51
C PRO A 59 -12.38 8.68 -4.86
N VAL A 60 -12.98 9.77 -4.40
CA VAL A 60 -12.26 10.86 -3.73
C VAL A 60 -11.78 10.41 -2.35
N ALA A 61 -12.62 9.69 -1.60
CA ALA A 61 -12.28 9.16 -0.28
C ALA A 61 -11.10 8.18 -0.34
N VAL A 62 -11.03 7.32 -1.37
CA VAL A 62 -9.91 6.39 -1.59
C VAL A 62 -8.61 7.15 -1.84
N VAL A 63 -8.61 8.14 -2.73
CA VAL A 63 -7.42 8.95 -3.02
C VAL A 63 -7.00 9.75 -1.79
N ALA A 64 -7.96 10.38 -1.09
CA ALA A 64 -7.70 11.12 0.13
C ALA A 64 -7.11 10.23 1.24
N ALA A 65 -7.59 9.00 1.39
CA ALA A 65 -7.03 8.02 2.34
C ALA A 65 -5.55 7.71 2.02
N GLY A 66 -5.20 7.55 0.75
CA GLY A 66 -3.81 7.38 0.32
C GLY A 66 -2.94 8.60 0.66
N VAL A 67 -3.45 9.81 0.44
CA VAL A 67 -2.74 11.06 0.79
C VAL A 67 -2.55 11.18 2.32
N VAL A 68 -3.58 10.84 3.10
CA VAL A 68 -3.48 10.80 4.58
C VAL A 68 -2.41 9.80 5.02
N CYS A 69 -2.35 8.62 4.42
CA CYS A 69 -1.30 7.63 4.72
C CYS A 69 0.11 8.14 4.37
N ALA A 70 0.27 8.81 3.23
CA ALA A 70 1.53 9.46 2.87
C ALA A 70 1.91 10.56 3.89
N ALA A 71 0.95 11.36 4.35
CA ALA A 71 1.18 12.36 5.39
C ALA A 71 1.57 11.73 6.73
N LEU A 72 0.92 10.64 7.16
CA LEU A 72 1.27 9.89 8.36
C LEU A 72 2.68 9.24 8.26
N ALA A 73 3.11 8.90 7.06
CA ALA A 73 4.45 8.36 6.83
C ALA A 73 5.57 9.38 7.05
N ILE A 74 5.28 10.68 6.98
CA ILE A 74 6.29 11.72 7.20
C ILE A 74 6.82 11.66 8.65
N PRO A 75 6.01 11.81 9.71
CA PRO A 75 6.50 11.75 11.08
C PRO A 75 7.09 10.38 11.43
N THR A 76 6.50 9.28 10.98
CA THR A 76 7.04 7.94 11.23
C THR A 76 8.40 7.75 10.57
N SER A 77 8.65 8.37 9.42
CA SER A 77 9.96 8.32 8.75
C SER A 77 11.09 8.91 9.60
N PHE A 78 10.83 9.98 10.36
CA PHE A 78 11.85 10.58 11.23
C PHE A 78 12.26 9.66 12.37
N LEU A 79 11.34 8.83 12.85
CA LEU A 79 11.61 7.82 13.86
C LEU A 79 12.36 6.63 13.26
N LEU A 80 11.84 6.08 12.17
CA LEU A 80 12.34 4.84 11.57
C LEU A 80 13.71 4.98 10.92
N PHE A 81 14.02 6.13 10.30
CA PHE A 81 15.32 6.35 9.66
C PHE A 81 16.49 6.60 10.65
N ARG A 82 16.25 6.46 11.94
CA ARG A 82 17.30 6.31 12.96
C ARG A 82 17.80 4.87 13.05
N LEU A 83 17.02 3.91 12.56
CA LEU A 83 17.32 2.49 12.56
C LEU A 83 17.99 2.10 11.24
N VAL A 84 18.86 1.10 11.26
CA VAL A 84 19.57 0.60 10.08
C VAL A 84 19.43 -0.92 9.95
N GLY A 85 19.43 -1.42 8.71
CA GLY A 85 19.37 -2.85 8.41
C GLY A 85 18.15 -3.55 9.00
N GLY A 86 18.34 -4.68 9.67
CA GLY A 86 17.26 -5.47 10.27
C GLY A 86 16.46 -4.73 11.35
N TYR A 87 17.08 -3.78 12.06
CA TYR A 87 16.36 -2.96 13.04
C TYR A 87 15.31 -2.06 12.40
N PHE A 88 15.54 -1.61 11.17
CA PHE A 88 14.53 -0.87 10.40
C PHE A 88 13.30 -1.75 10.11
N ALA A 89 13.51 -2.99 9.69
CA ALA A 89 12.42 -3.94 9.41
C ALA A 89 11.57 -4.20 10.67
N ILE A 90 12.22 -4.48 11.81
CA ILE A 90 11.54 -4.69 13.09
C ILE A 90 10.83 -3.41 13.56
N GLY A 91 11.49 -2.25 13.44
CA GLY A 91 10.91 -0.96 13.81
C GLY A 91 9.65 -0.63 13.01
N THR A 92 9.63 -0.94 11.71
CA THR A 92 8.42 -0.75 10.89
C THR A 92 7.28 -1.66 11.33
N TRP A 93 7.57 -2.90 11.73
CA TRP A 93 6.56 -3.80 12.27
C TRP A 93 5.98 -3.29 13.59
N VAL A 94 6.84 -2.84 14.51
CA VAL A 94 6.38 -2.23 15.79
C VAL A 94 5.48 -1.02 15.53
N VAL A 95 5.82 -0.16 14.56
CA VAL A 95 4.94 0.96 14.15
C VAL A 95 3.58 0.45 13.67
N ALA A 96 3.54 -0.66 12.93
CA ALA A 96 2.27 -1.23 12.48
C ALA A 96 1.41 -1.74 13.65
N GLU A 97 2.00 -2.37 14.66
CA GLU A 97 1.28 -2.78 15.85
C GLU A 97 0.77 -1.57 16.66
N VAL A 98 1.58 -0.50 16.75
CA VAL A 98 1.11 0.76 17.38
C VAL A 98 -0.08 1.36 16.64
N PHE A 99 -0.05 1.40 15.30
CA PHE A 99 -1.19 1.87 14.50
C PHE A 99 -2.45 1.02 14.74
N LYS A 100 -2.30 -0.31 14.83
CA LYS A 100 -3.39 -1.23 15.16
C LYS A 100 -3.99 -0.91 16.52
N LEU A 101 -3.16 -0.85 17.56
CA LEU A 101 -3.59 -0.57 18.94
C LEU A 101 -4.26 0.81 19.05
N VAL A 102 -3.65 1.85 18.46
CA VAL A 102 -4.24 3.20 18.44
C VAL A 102 -5.61 3.17 17.75
N THR A 103 -5.75 2.45 16.63
CA THR A 103 -7.02 2.34 15.92
C THR A 103 -8.08 1.64 16.77
N GLN A 104 -7.71 0.64 17.57
CA GLN A 104 -8.62 -0.06 18.49
C GLN A 104 -9.12 0.82 19.62
N GLU A 105 -8.27 1.70 20.15
CA GLU A 105 -8.59 2.57 21.28
C GLU A 105 -9.28 3.89 20.90
N LEU A 106 -9.15 4.32 19.62
CA LEU A 106 -9.74 5.57 19.17
C LEU A 106 -11.28 5.51 19.17
N PRO A 107 -11.95 6.49 19.82
CA PRO A 107 -13.41 6.59 19.80
C PRO A 107 -13.96 6.69 18.38
N GLY A 108 -14.99 5.93 18.08
CA GLY A 108 -15.65 5.94 16.78
C GLY A 108 -14.96 5.09 15.70
N PHE A 109 -13.88 4.35 16.01
CA PHE A 109 -13.26 3.41 15.10
C PHE A 109 -13.75 1.95 15.28
N GLY A 110 -14.79 1.76 16.10
CA GLY A 110 -15.46 0.47 16.29
C GLY A 110 -14.71 -0.50 17.20
N GLY A 111 -13.60 -0.09 17.82
CA GLY A 111 -12.80 -0.93 18.70
C GLY A 111 -12.33 -2.22 17.98
N GLY A 112 -12.33 -3.32 18.69
CA GLY A 112 -11.99 -4.64 18.12
C GLY A 112 -13.00 -5.18 17.12
N SER A 113 -14.25 -4.69 17.10
CA SER A 113 -15.30 -5.17 16.18
C SER A 113 -15.18 -4.58 14.76
N GLY A 114 -14.47 -3.47 14.60
CA GLY A 114 -14.26 -2.80 13.32
C GLY A 114 -15.43 -1.92 12.87
N LEU A 115 -15.38 -1.52 11.59
CA LEU A 115 -16.36 -0.63 10.94
C LEU A 115 -16.93 -1.27 9.69
N SER A 116 -18.18 -0.90 9.36
CA SER A 116 -18.82 -1.23 8.08
C SER A 116 -19.01 0.04 7.26
N LEU A 117 -18.73 -0.04 5.95
CA LEU A 117 -18.93 1.06 5.01
C LEU A 117 -20.40 1.20 4.67
N THR A 118 -20.98 2.36 4.98
CA THR A 118 -22.41 2.66 4.73
C THR A 118 -22.63 3.50 3.49
N ALA A 119 -21.60 4.18 2.98
CA ALA A 119 -21.70 5.07 1.81
C ALA A 119 -22.21 4.42 0.52
N PHE A 120 -22.26 3.08 0.45
CA PHE A 120 -22.87 2.33 -0.65
C PHE A 120 -24.32 1.89 -0.40
N GLN A 121 -24.93 2.30 0.71
CA GLN A 121 -26.34 1.98 0.95
C GLN A 121 -27.21 2.63 -0.13
N GLY A 122 -28.09 1.83 -0.73
CA GLY A 122 -28.95 2.29 -1.84
C GLY A 122 -28.31 2.27 -3.23
N VAL A 123 -27.03 1.97 -3.36
CA VAL A 123 -26.35 1.84 -4.65
C VAL A 123 -26.52 0.41 -5.18
N ASP A 124 -26.97 0.29 -6.46
CA ASP A 124 -27.09 -1.01 -7.10
C ASP A 124 -25.78 -1.80 -7.11
N ARG A 125 -25.90 -3.12 -6.92
CA ARG A 125 -24.74 -4.03 -6.83
C ARG A 125 -23.83 -3.97 -8.05
N VAL A 126 -24.41 -3.88 -9.25
CA VAL A 126 -23.65 -3.86 -10.51
C VAL A 126 -22.86 -2.56 -10.63
N THR A 127 -23.51 -1.43 -10.35
CA THR A 127 -22.87 -0.10 -10.35
C THR A 127 -21.73 -0.02 -9.35
N ARG A 128 -21.93 -0.54 -8.14
CA ARG A 128 -20.88 -0.61 -7.11
C ARG A 128 -19.68 -1.42 -7.57
N ILE A 129 -19.92 -2.63 -8.13
CA ILE A 129 -18.83 -3.50 -8.61
C ILE A 129 -18.07 -2.81 -9.74
N ALA A 130 -18.76 -2.19 -10.68
CA ALA A 130 -18.14 -1.47 -11.79
C ALA A 130 -17.30 -0.27 -11.29
N THR A 131 -17.85 0.55 -10.40
CA THR A 131 -17.13 1.71 -9.83
C THR A 131 -15.82 1.28 -9.16
N VAL A 132 -15.86 0.26 -8.29
CA VAL A 132 -14.67 -0.22 -7.59
C VAL A 132 -13.66 -0.85 -8.56
N TYR A 133 -14.14 -1.56 -9.60
CA TYR A 133 -13.28 -2.15 -10.60
C TYR A 133 -12.51 -1.10 -11.40
N TYR A 134 -13.20 -0.10 -11.96
CA TYR A 134 -12.54 0.95 -12.76
C TYR A 134 -11.64 1.83 -11.89
N LEU A 135 -12.02 2.10 -10.64
CA LEU A 135 -11.19 2.81 -9.70
C LEU A 135 -9.90 2.04 -9.38
N ALA A 136 -10.01 0.73 -9.09
CA ALA A 136 -8.86 -0.11 -8.80
C ALA A 136 -7.92 -0.23 -10.01
N LEU A 137 -8.47 -0.40 -11.22
CA LEU A 137 -7.70 -0.40 -12.47
C LEU A 137 -6.96 0.92 -12.68
N ALA A 138 -7.67 2.05 -12.57
CA ALA A 138 -7.08 3.38 -12.76
C ALA A 138 -5.95 3.64 -11.77
N LEU A 139 -6.15 3.29 -10.49
CA LEU A 139 -5.12 3.45 -9.46
C LEU A 139 -3.93 2.51 -9.65
N ALA A 140 -4.15 1.26 -10.07
CA ALA A 140 -3.06 0.35 -10.38
C ALA A 140 -2.20 0.88 -11.55
N VAL A 141 -2.83 1.33 -12.63
CA VAL A 141 -2.13 1.95 -13.77
C VAL A 141 -1.39 3.20 -13.33
N LEU A 142 -2.02 4.06 -12.55
CA LEU A 142 -1.41 5.30 -12.05
C LEU A 142 -0.19 5.03 -11.19
N VAL A 143 -0.26 4.08 -10.25
CA VAL A 143 0.85 3.74 -9.35
C VAL A 143 2.01 3.11 -10.13
N VAL A 144 1.74 2.21 -11.07
CA VAL A 144 2.78 1.63 -11.93
C VAL A 144 3.43 2.70 -12.79
N LEU A 145 2.64 3.57 -13.43
CA LEU A 145 3.15 4.67 -14.25
C LEU A 145 3.95 5.68 -13.43
N ALA A 146 3.46 6.06 -12.24
CA ALA A 146 4.19 6.95 -11.33
C ALA A 146 5.53 6.36 -10.91
N THR A 147 5.57 5.06 -10.60
CA THR A 147 6.81 4.36 -10.29
C THR A 147 7.76 4.34 -11.49
N TYR A 148 7.24 4.05 -12.68
CA TYR A 148 8.03 4.07 -13.92
C TYR A 148 8.65 5.45 -14.19
N VAL A 149 7.85 6.53 -14.10
CA VAL A 149 8.33 7.90 -14.29
C VAL A 149 9.35 8.29 -13.22
N LEU A 150 9.08 7.92 -11.97
CA LEU A 150 10.02 8.18 -10.86
C LEU A 150 11.36 7.49 -11.11
N MET A 151 11.36 6.24 -11.55
CA MET A 151 12.59 5.49 -11.79
C MET A 151 13.39 6.02 -12.99
N ARG A 152 12.74 6.67 -13.97
CA ARG A 152 13.42 7.37 -15.07
C ARG A 152 13.93 8.76 -14.71
N SER A 153 13.62 9.27 -13.54
CA SER A 153 14.07 10.58 -13.07
C SER A 153 15.47 10.51 -12.43
N ARG A 154 16.03 11.69 -12.11
CA ARG A 154 17.30 11.80 -11.35
C ARG A 154 17.20 11.12 -9.98
N VAL A 155 16.01 11.09 -9.39
CA VAL A 155 15.77 10.41 -8.12
C VAL A 155 15.91 8.89 -8.29
N GLY A 156 15.38 8.33 -9.38
CA GLY A 156 15.49 6.90 -9.70
C GLY A 156 16.94 6.45 -9.89
N LEU A 157 17.75 7.23 -10.60
CA LEU A 157 19.19 6.99 -10.73
C LEU A 157 19.89 6.98 -9.35
N GLY A 158 19.54 7.94 -8.49
CA GLY A 158 20.05 7.98 -7.13
C GLY A 158 19.63 6.76 -6.29
N LEU A 159 18.40 6.27 -6.46
CA LEU A 159 17.90 5.10 -5.75
C LEU A 159 18.64 3.81 -6.17
N THR A 160 18.91 3.61 -7.45
CA THR A 160 19.69 2.45 -7.90
C THR A 160 21.10 2.48 -7.33
N ALA A 161 21.75 3.64 -7.31
CA ALA A 161 23.07 3.79 -6.69
C ALA A 161 23.02 3.50 -5.17
N ILE A 162 21.98 3.96 -4.46
CA ILE A 162 21.80 3.69 -3.02
C ILE A 162 21.61 2.19 -2.76
N ARG A 163 20.86 1.49 -3.61
CA ARG A 163 20.65 0.05 -3.49
C ARG A 163 21.95 -0.73 -3.61
N ASP A 164 22.81 -0.35 -4.55
CA ASP A 164 24.05 -1.06 -4.83
C ASP A 164 25.10 -0.78 -3.74
N ASP A 165 25.33 0.50 -3.38
CA ASP A 165 26.16 0.90 -2.26
C ASP A 165 25.76 2.31 -1.76
N SER A 166 25.15 2.38 -0.59
CA SER A 166 24.67 3.64 -0.02
C SER A 166 25.80 4.58 0.42
N VAL A 167 26.98 4.04 0.77
CA VAL A 167 28.16 4.83 1.16
C VAL A 167 28.82 5.45 -0.07
N ALA A 168 29.01 4.66 -1.11
CA ALA A 168 29.50 5.15 -2.39
C ALA A 168 28.55 6.18 -3.01
N ALA A 169 27.25 5.95 -2.98
CA ALA A 169 26.25 6.90 -3.46
C ALA A 169 26.31 8.25 -2.71
N ALA A 170 26.48 8.20 -1.37
CA ALA A 170 26.67 9.41 -0.56
C ALA A 170 27.92 10.18 -0.95
N SER A 171 29.02 9.47 -1.22
CA SER A 171 30.30 10.08 -1.64
C SER A 171 30.18 10.77 -3.01
N LEU A 172 29.27 10.33 -3.87
CA LEU A 172 28.92 10.97 -5.16
C LEU A 172 27.90 12.11 -5.02
N GLY A 173 27.52 12.49 -3.79
CA GLY A 173 26.62 13.60 -3.51
C GLY A 173 25.13 13.24 -3.55
N VAL A 174 24.78 11.95 -3.57
CA VAL A 174 23.38 11.51 -3.49
C VAL A 174 22.85 11.74 -2.07
N ALA A 175 21.73 12.43 -1.94
CA ALA A 175 21.07 12.67 -0.66
C ALA A 175 20.30 11.42 -0.19
N VAL A 176 21.04 10.39 0.26
CA VAL A 176 20.53 9.04 0.58
C VAL A 176 19.27 9.08 1.43
N ARG A 177 19.32 9.70 2.61
CA ARG A 177 18.18 9.76 3.54
C ARG A 177 16.96 10.48 2.96
N ARG A 178 17.17 11.52 2.13
CA ARG A 178 16.07 12.26 1.50
C ARG A 178 15.39 11.40 0.43
N SER A 179 16.17 10.73 -0.40
CA SER A 179 15.67 9.83 -1.44
C SER A 179 14.92 8.64 -0.84
N GLN A 180 15.49 8.00 0.18
CA GLN A 180 14.84 6.90 0.89
C GLN A 180 13.55 7.34 1.59
N ARG A 181 13.52 8.51 2.21
CA ARG A 181 12.29 9.06 2.84
C ARG A 181 11.20 9.32 1.82
N LEU A 182 11.54 9.90 0.66
CA LEU A 182 10.59 10.13 -0.42
C LEU A 182 9.93 8.81 -0.86
N VAL A 183 10.73 7.78 -1.08
CA VAL A 183 10.25 6.45 -1.47
C VAL A 183 9.38 5.83 -0.38
N TYR A 184 9.78 5.94 0.88
CA TYR A 184 9.00 5.45 2.01
C TYR A 184 7.62 6.10 2.08
N VAL A 185 7.55 7.44 1.94
CA VAL A 185 6.29 8.19 1.95
C VAL A 185 5.42 7.83 0.75
N ALA A 186 6.01 7.72 -0.45
CA ALA A 186 5.28 7.32 -1.66
C ALA A 186 4.73 5.89 -1.54
N ALA A 187 5.54 4.94 -1.05
CA ALA A 187 5.14 3.55 -0.84
C ALA A 187 4.03 3.43 0.21
N SER A 188 4.11 4.22 1.29
CA SER A 188 3.08 4.25 2.33
C SER A 188 1.76 4.81 1.82
N GLY A 189 1.80 5.84 0.97
CA GLY A 189 0.61 6.36 0.28
C GLY A 189 -0.03 5.31 -0.62
N GLY A 190 0.76 4.59 -1.41
CA GLY A 190 0.28 3.51 -2.25
C GLY A 190 -0.28 2.32 -1.47
N ALA A 191 0.34 1.95 -0.34
CA ALA A 191 -0.21 0.95 0.58
C ALA A 191 -1.56 1.40 1.16
N GLY A 192 -1.70 2.69 1.48
CA GLY A 192 -2.97 3.29 1.90
C GLY A 192 -4.05 3.24 0.82
N LEU A 193 -3.71 3.53 -0.44
CA LEU A 193 -4.63 3.37 -1.58
C LEU A 193 -5.11 1.92 -1.72
N ALA A 194 -4.21 0.95 -1.65
CA ALA A 194 -4.56 -0.47 -1.72
C ALA A 194 -5.43 -0.89 -0.53
N GLY A 195 -5.11 -0.44 0.69
CA GLY A 195 -5.91 -0.68 1.88
C GLY A 195 -7.33 -0.12 1.76
N ALA A 196 -7.46 1.10 1.24
CA ALA A 196 -8.75 1.72 0.95
C ALA A 196 -9.56 0.92 -0.08
N LEU A 197 -8.94 0.44 -1.16
CA LEU A 197 -9.59 -0.43 -2.16
C LEU A 197 -10.06 -1.75 -1.55
N ILE A 198 -9.23 -2.39 -0.71
CA ILE A 198 -9.57 -3.63 -0.01
C ILE A 198 -10.78 -3.40 0.89
N ALA A 199 -10.80 -2.32 1.67
CA ALA A 199 -11.90 -1.96 2.54
C ALA A 199 -13.21 -1.71 1.79
N VAL A 200 -13.15 -0.95 0.69
CA VAL A 200 -14.30 -0.66 -0.17
C VAL A 200 -14.84 -1.92 -0.85
N ASN A 201 -13.95 -2.85 -1.21
CA ASN A 201 -14.36 -4.15 -1.78
C ASN A 201 -15.02 -5.05 -0.75
N GLY A 202 -14.48 -5.11 0.49
CA GLY A 202 -14.99 -5.96 1.58
C GLY A 202 -16.19 -5.37 2.31
N LEU A 203 -16.43 -4.06 2.20
CA LEU A 203 -17.49 -3.28 2.89
C LEU A 203 -17.40 -3.32 4.42
N ARG A 204 -16.44 -4.01 4.98
CA ARG A 204 -16.18 -4.11 6.41
C ARG A 204 -14.69 -4.19 6.64
N VAL A 205 -14.21 -3.52 7.68
CA VAL A 205 -12.85 -3.58 8.17
C VAL A 205 -12.82 -3.96 9.62
N SER A 206 -11.82 -4.74 10.02
CA SER A 206 -11.50 -4.97 11.42
C SER A 206 -10.01 -4.75 11.64
N PRO A 207 -9.56 -4.40 12.86
CA PRO A 207 -8.15 -4.16 13.12
C PRO A 207 -7.29 -5.38 12.78
N ASP A 208 -7.74 -6.58 13.16
CA ASP A 208 -7.00 -7.82 12.92
C ASP A 208 -6.84 -8.15 11.43
N SER A 209 -7.86 -7.85 10.61
CA SER A 209 -7.79 -8.11 9.17
C SER A 209 -6.95 -7.07 8.45
N MET A 210 -7.12 -5.78 8.76
CA MET A 210 -6.49 -4.70 7.98
C MET A 210 -5.04 -4.43 8.36
N PHE A 211 -4.65 -4.69 9.62
CA PHE A 211 -3.27 -4.56 10.09
C PHE A 211 -2.52 -5.91 10.11
N SER A 212 -3.01 -6.92 9.39
CA SER A 212 -2.40 -8.25 9.35
C SER A 212 -1.04 -8.21 8.65
N VAL A 213 -0.03 -8.83 9.29
CA VAL A 213 1.30 -9.03 8.71
C VAL A 213 1.27 -9.88 7.43
N GLN A 214 0.17 -10.60 7.20
CA GLN A 214 -0.05 -11.40 6.00
C GLN A 214 0.05 -10.56 4.71
N TYR A 215 -0.40 -9.30 4.72
CA TYR A 215 -0.23 -8.41 3.57
C TYR A 215 1.23 -8.16 3.24
N THR A 216 2.08 -8.00 4.24
CA THR A 216 3.52 -7.87 4.01
C THR A 216 4.11 -9.15 3.43
N ALA A 217 3.69 -10.32 3.92
CA ALA A 217 4.12 -11.59 3.35
C ALA A 217 3.70 -11.71 1.87
N PHE A 218 2.49 -11.30 1.52
CA PHE A 218 2.03 -11.26 0.12
C PHE A 218 2.88 -10.33 -0.74
N MET A 219 3.18 -9.11 -0.26
CA MET A 219 4.04 -8.17 -0.98
C MET A 219 5.44 -8.74 -1.23
N ILE A 220 6.06 -9.35 -0.21
CA ILE A 220 7.37 -9.99 -0.34
C ILE A 220 7.31 -11.12 -1.37
N PHE A 221 6.32 -12.00 -1.27
CA PHE A 221 6.14 -13.12 -2.20
C PHE A 221 5.98 -12.64 -3.65
N ILE A 222 5.09 -11.67 -3.87
CA ILE A 222 4.84 -11.07 -5.20
C ILE A 222 6.13 -10.51 -5.79
N VAL A 223 6.88 -9.75 -5.02
CA VAL A 223 8.07 -9.07 -5.51
C VAL A 223 9.25 -10.02 -5.69
N VAL A 224 9.42 -11.01 -4.81
CA VAL A 224 10.50 -11.99 -4.91
C VAL A 224 10.29 -12.91 -6.12
N ILE A 225 9.08 -13.42 -6.33
CA ILE A 225 8.78 -14.29 -7.48
C ILE A 225 8.76 -13.49 -8.78
N GLY A 226 8.20 -12.28 -8.77
CA GLY A 226 8.10 -11.48 -9.97
C GLY A 226 9.43 -10.87 -10.42
N GLY A 227 10.36 -10.62 -9.48
CA GLY A 227 11.65 -9.98 -9.75
C GLY A 227 11.83 -8.67 -8.98
N LEU A 228 12.64 -8.74 -7.92
CA LEU A 228 13.00 -7.60 -7.09
C LEU A 228 13.77 -6.54 -7.89
N GLY A 229 13.37 -5.28 -7.79
CA GLY A 229 14.05 -4.16 -8.45
C GLY A 229 13.79 -4.07 -9.96
N THR A 230 12.73 -4.70 -10.46
CA THR A 230 12.22 -4.53 -11.83
C THR A 230 10.83 -3.88 -11.81
N ILE A 231 10.44 -3.20 -12.88
CA ILE A 231 9.11 -2.54 -12.96
C ILE A 231 8.02 -3.56 -13.27
N GLU A 232 8.33 -4.52 -14.11
CA GLU A 232 7.43 -5.58 -14.55
C GLU A 232 7.22 -6.66 -13.48
N GLY A 233 8.23 -6.85 -12.62
CA GLY A 233 8.25 -7.90 -11.61
C GLY A 233 7.00 -7.93 -10.73
N PRO A 234 6.62 -6.85 -10.06
CA PRO A 234 5.42 -6.84 -9.22
C PRO A 234 4.13 -7.17 -9.96
N ILE A 235 4.04 -6.83 -11.25
CA ILE A 235 2.87 -7.15 -12.09
C ILE A 235 2.81 -8.65 -12.34
N LEU A 236 3.92 -9.24 -12.81
CA LEU A 236 4.01 -10.68 -13.06
C LEU A 236 3.82 -11.47 -11.78
N GLY A 237 4.49 -11.06 -10.69
CA GLY A 237 4.35 -11.70 -9.40
C GLY A 237 2.93 -11.65 -8.83
N ALA A 238 2.23 -10.52 -8.99
CA ALA A 238 0.84 -10.41 -8.57
C ALA A 238 -0.09 -11.32 -9.38
N VAL A 239 0.14 -11.46 -10.70
CA VAL A 239 -0.63 -12.37 -11.56
C VAL A 239 -0.38 -13.83 -11.14
N ILE A 240 0.88 -14.21 -10.92
CA ILE A 240 1.24 -15.57 -10.48
C ILE A 240 0.62 -15.86 -9.11
N PHE A 241 0.78 -14.93 -8.15
CA PHE A 241 0.22 -15.09 -6.81
C PHE A 241 -1.30 -15.23 -6.84
N PHE A 242 -1.97 -14.38 -7.61
CA PHE A 242 -3.41 -14.43 -7.79
C PHE A 242 -3.88 -15.75 -8.42
N ALA A 243 -3.16 -16.23 -9.45
CA ALA A 243 -3.47 -17.52 -10.07
C ALA A 243 -3.31 -18.69 -9.09
N LEU A 244 -2.26 -18.69 -8.26
CA LEU A 244 -2.06 -19.69 -7.22
C LEU A 244 -3.17 -19.66 -6.16
N GLN A 245 -3.60 -18.49 -5.72
CA GLN A 245 -4.76 -18.39 -4.80
C GLN A 245 -6.02 -18.99 -5.40
N GLN A 246 -6.32 -18.71 -6.67
CA GLN A 246 -7.50 -19.25 -7.35
C GLN A 246 -7.46 -20.76 -7.59
N LEU A 247 -6.27 -21.36 -7.60
CA LEU A 247 -6.10 -22.82 -7.74
C LEU A 247 -6.22 -23.55 -6.41
N LEU A 248 -5.97 -22.86 -5.29
CA LEU A 248 -5.97 -23.45 -3.94
C LEU A 248 -7.31 -23.28 -3.20
N ASP A 249 -8.17 -22.31 -3.65
CA ASP A 249 -9.53 -22.07 -3.16
C ASP A 249 -10.57 -22.94 -3.92
#